data_37d6b52fa7fcc2266c7e1069374f7051
#
_entry.id   37d6b52fa7fcc2266c7e1069374f7051
#
_cell.length_a   1.000
_cell.length_b   1.000
_cell.length_c   1.000
_cell.angle_alpha   90.00
_cell.angle_beta   90.00
_cell.angle_gamma   90.00
#
_symmetry.space_group_name_H-M   'P 1'
#
loop_
_entity.id
_entity.type
_entity.pdbx_description
1 polymer ?
#
loop_
_entity_poly.entity_id
_entity_poly.type
_entity_poly.pdbx_seq_one_letter_code
_entity_poly.pdbx_strand_id
1 'polypeptide(L)'
;MSKLGNFVWGIADQLRGVYKPHQYGGVILPFTILRRLDCILEPTRADVRVLAEKYSGGALDVQVKRKTGLAFYNTSAFDFKLLLEDPEGLRANLMDYITGFSANIDVFERFKFENELATLDEKNRLYLVASQFAEVDLHPDVVSNAEMGDLFEHLIYKFAEASNEEAGEHYTPRDAIRLMVDLLFAEDNVGLLEPGTVRTIYDPTAGTGGMLSVAEERLLERNPDARLRLYGQEINDQSYAICKSDMIAKGQDAGNIKLGDTLADDLFFDRTFDFCMSNPPYGVDWKASQESVKKESLAPNSRFSHGLPAIGDGQMLFLSHLASKMRPAHDGGGRAGIVLNGSPLFSGAAESGPSQIRQWLLESDLVEAIVALPTNMFFNTGIATYIWILDNTKRPERLGKVQLIDATSFWTKMRKSLGAKNREVDAAARDRILALYDAFDEADPDYSKVFIANDFAYWTVTVERPLLTETGKVSKDRKGNPKPDTKKRDTENVPFTYGGNTDGDLGRDATIMQYFEAEVLPHVPDAWIEETKTKVGYEIPFTRHFYKYIPPRPLAEIDADLEKQVAKIMNLLREVEG
;
A
#
# COMPACT_ATOMS: atom_id res chain seq x y z
N MET A 1 3.13 21.58 -16.80
CA MET A 1 1.92 21.49 -15.96
C MET A 1 0.75 21.28 -16.91
N SER A 2 -0.20 20.39 -16.60
CA SER A 2 -1.42 20.21 -17.36
C SER A 2 -2.27 21.50 -17.31
N LYS A 3 -3.20 21.69 -18.26
CA LYS A 3 -4.15 22.82 -18.22
C LYS A 3 -4.88 22.87 -16.87
N LEU A 4 -5.21 21.71 -16.34
CA LEU A 4 -5.88 21.50 -15.06
C LEU A 4 -5.02 21.95 -13.86
N GLY A 5 -3.72 21.66 -13.88
CA GLY A 5 -2.79 22.14 -12.86
C GLY A 5 -2.68 23.65 -12.80
N ASN A 6 -2.66 24.32 -13.95
CA ASN A 6 -2.63 25.80 -14.03
C ASN A 6 -3.94 26.42 -13.49
N PHE A 7 -5.08 25.80 -13.79
CA PHE A 7 -6.39 26.20 -13.27
C PHE A 7 -6.42 26.19 -11.74
N VAL A 8 -5.98 25.08 -11.13
CA VAL A 8 -5.95 24.95 -9.67
C VAL A 8 -5.05 25.99 -9.01
N TRP A 9 -3.89 26.27 -9.61
CA TRP A 9 -3.00 27.32 -9.10
C TRP A 9 -3.63 28.71 -9.20
N GLY A 10 -4.44 28.97 -10.22
CA GLY A 10 -5.23 30.20 -10.31
C GLY A 10 -6.18 30.37 -9.13
N ILE A 11 -6.82 29.30 -8.68
CA ILE A 11 -7.70 29.31 -7.49
C ILE A 11 -6.87 29.51 -6.21
N ALA A 12 -5.74 28.80 -6.08
CA ALA A 12 -4.87 28.94 -4.92
C ALA A 12 -4.38 30.40 -4.72
N ASP A 13 -4.17 31.14 -5.82
CA ASP A 13 -3.83 32.56 -5.76
C ASP A 13 -4.99 33.43 -5.21
N GLN A 14 -6.26 33.06 -5.45
CA GLN A 14 -7.41 33.75 -4.87
C GLN A 14 -7.57 33.50 -3.37
N LEU A 15 -7.06 32.36 -2.88
CA LEU A 15 -7.11 31.99 -1.46
C LEU A 15 -5.96 32.63 -0.65
N ARG A 16 -4.94 33.14 -1.33
CA ARG A 16 -3.78 33.75 -0.70
C ARG A 16 -4.18 34.96 0.16
N GLY A 17 -3.70 34.99 1.40
CA GLY A 17 -4.01 36.02 2.37
C GLY A 17 -5.29 35.80 3.19
N VAL A 18 -6.15 34.87 2.78
CA VAL A 18 -7.32 34.40 3.54
C VAL A 18 -7.02 33.09 4.26
N TYR A 19 -6.40 32.17 3.52
CA TYR A 19 -6.03 30.85 3.99
C TYR A 19 -4.50 30.67 4.01
N LYS A 20 -4.03 29.81 4.90
CA LYS A 20 -2.65 29.30 4.82
C LYS A 20 -2.57 28.22 3.72
N PRO A 21 -1.41 28.00 3.08
CA PRO A 21 -1.29 27.04 1.99
C PRO A 21 -1.81 25.64 2.28
N HIS A 22 -1.63 25.12 3.49
CA HIS A 22 -2.12 23.80 3.90
C HIS A 22 -3.67 23.72 4.01
N GLN A 23 -4.35 24.85 4.14
CA GLN A 23 -5.81 24.92 4.24
C GLN A 23 -6.51 24.96 2.86
N TYR A 24 -5.75 25.20 1.78
CA TYR A 24 -6.33 25.30 0.42
C TYR A 24 -7.09 24.04 0.02
N GLY A 25 -6.65 22.87 0.49
CA GLY A 25 -7.31 21.59 0.23
C GLY A 25 -8.77 21.56 0.67
N GLY A 26 -9.08 22.12 1.84
CA GLY A 26 -10.45 22.20 2.37
C GLY A 26 -11.41 22.99 1.50
N VAL A 27 -10.90 23.89 0.66
CA VAL A 27 -11.68 24.69 -0.30
C VAL A 27 -11.65 24.06 -1.70
N ILE A 28 -10.47 23.81 -2.24
CA ILE A 28 -10.30 23.43 -3.65
C ILE A 28 -10.87 22.03 -3.92
N LEU A 29 -10.65 21.07 -3.03
CA LEU A 29 -11.11 19.70 -3.23
C LEU A 29 -12.65 19.61 -3.32
N PRO A 30 -13.42 20.11 -2.33
CA PRO A 30 -14.88 20.02 -2.40
C PRO A 30 -15.48 20.83 -3.56
N PHE A 31 -14.93 21.99 -3.92
CA PHE A 31 -15.36 22.70 -5.12
C PHE A 31 -15.08 21.92 -6.41
N THR A 32 -13.92 21.26 -6.49
CA THR A 32 -13.57 20.41 -7.65
C THR A 32 -14.56 19.25 -7.79
N ILE A 33 -14.88 18.60 -6.68
CA ILE A 33 -15.90 17.54 -6.63
C ILE A 33 -17.28 18.08 -7.04
N LEU A 34 -17.70 19.18 -6.45
CA LEU A 34 -18.99 19.81 -6.73
C LEU A 34 -19.12 20.13 -8.23
N ARG A 35 -18.08 20.72 -8.83
CA ARG A 35 -18.08 21.03 -10.26
C ARG A 35 -18.07 19.76 -11.13
N ARG A 36 -17.32 18.72 -10.75
CA ARG A 36 -17.34 17.43 -11.45
C ARG A 36 -18.72 16.83 -11.48
N LEU A 37 -19.39 16.75 -10.33
CA LEU A 37 -20.76 16.23 -10.21
C LEU A 37 -21.75 17.10 -10.98
N ASP A 38 -21.60 18.42 -10.93
CA ASP A 38 -22.42 19.37 -11.69
C ASP A 38 -22.34 19.14 -13.21
N CYS A 39 -21.13 18.94 -13.75
CA CYS A 39 -20.93 18.63 -15.17
C CYS A 39 -21.59 17.30 -15.55
N ILE A 40 -21.44 16.25 -14.73
CA ILE A 40 -22.05 14.95 -15.01
C ILE A 40 -23.59 15.04 -15.02
N LEU A 41 -24.17 15.86 -14.15
CA LEU A 41 -25.63 16.01 -14.04
C LEU A 41 -26.24 16.92 -15.11
N GLU A 42 -25.45 17.77 -15.78
CA GLU A 42 -25.96 18.77 -16.73
C GLU A 42 -26.91 18.17 -17.78
N PRO A 43 -26.62 17.02 -18.44
CA PRO A 43 -27.51 16.45 -19.46
C PRO A 43 -28.83 15.91 -18.91
N THR A 44 -28.88 15.57 -17.61
CA THR A 44 -30.00 14.82 -17.01
C THR A 44 -30.84 15.65 -16.04
N ARG A 45 -30.48 16.90 -15.74
CA ARG A 45 -31.17 17.76 -14.76
C ARG A 45 -32.64 17.94 -15.02
N ALA A 46 -33.03 18.17 -16.28
CA ALA A 46 -34.42 18.36 -16.63
C ALA A 46 -35.28 17.14 -16.32
N ASP A 47 -34.76 15.95 -16.65
CA ASP A 47 -35.43 14.67 -16.35
C ASP A 47 -35.57 14.45 -14.84
N VAL A 48 -34.52 14.75 -14.07
CA VAL A 48 -34.52 14.61 -12.60
C VAL A 48 -35.56 15.52 -11.97
N ARG A 49 -35.66 16.78 -12.38
CA ARG A 49 -36.65 17.73 -11.85
C ARG A 49 -38.11 17.24 -12.09
N VAL A 50 -38.39 16.75 -13.29
CA VAL A 50 -39.72 16.17 -13.60
C VAL A 50 -40.02 14.93 -12.75
N LEU A 51 -39.00 14.12 -12.46
CA LEU A 51 -39.17 12.95 -11.59
C LEU A 51 -39.37 13.35 -10.12
N ALA A 52 -38.66 14.35 -9.64
CA ALA A 52 -38.74 14.86 -8.26
C ALA A 52 -40.11 15.49 -7.93
N GLU A 53 -40.85 15.99 -8.92
CA GLU A 53 -42.21 16.44 -8.73
C GLU A 53 -43.20 15.27 -8.42
N LYS A 54 -42.83 14.05 -8.82
CA LYS A 54 -43.72 12.87 -8.74
C LYS A 54 -43.28 11.85 -7.71
N TYR A 55 -42.02 11.79 -7.41
CA TYR A 55 -41.40 10.76 -6.55
C TYR A 55 -40.50 11.40 -5.51
N SER A 56 -40.30 10.73 -4.37
CA SER A 56 -39.39 11.15 -3.31
C SER A 56 -38.70 9.94 -2.67
N GLY A 57 -37.54 10.19 -1.98
CA GLY A 57 -36.75 9.16 -1.30
C GLY A 57 -36.37 8.00 -2.21
N GLY A 58 -36.36 6.78 -1.69
CA GLY A 58 -35.93 5.59 -2.43
C GLY A 58 -36.69 5.33 -3.73
N ALA A 59 -37.97 5.81 -3.85
CA ALA A 59 -38.72 5.71 -5.11
C ALA A 59 -38.11 6.63 -6.19
N LEU A 60 -37.65 7.81 -5.81
CA LEU A 60 -36.96 8.74 -6.71
C LEU A 60 -35.63 8.14 -7.15
N ASP A 61 -34.84 7.56 -6.23
CA ASP A 61 -33.57 6.93 -6.54
C ASP A 61 -33.69 5.88 -7.66
N VAL A 62 -34.70 5.00 -7.54
CA VAL A 62 -34.96 3.94 -8.53
C VAL A 62 -35.37 4.54 -9.89
N GLN A 63 -36.25 5.55 -9.91
CA GLN A 63 -36.72 6.15 -11.15
C GLN A 63 -35.63 6.97 -11.86
N VAL A 64 -34.79 7.71 -11.10
CA VAL A 64 -33.67 8.43 -11.66
C VAL A 64 -32.67 7.45 -12.26
N LYS A 65 -32.26 6.43 -11.52
CA LYS A 65 -31.31 5.41 -12.02
C LYS A 65 -31.81 4.74 -13.31
N ARG A 66 -33.12 4.43 -13.36
CA ARG A 66 -33.74 3.83 -14.55
C ARG A 66 -33.74 4.77 -15.76
N LYS A 67 -33.96 6.07 -15.53
CA LYS A 67 -34.12 7.07 -16.59
C LYS A 67 -32.79 7.58 -17.10
N THR A 68 -31.82 7.84 -16.20
CA THR A 68 -30.55 8.52 -16.49
C THR A 68 -29.35 7.58 -16.50
N GLY A 69 -29.47 6.38 -15.92
CA GLY A 69 -28.35 5.48 -15.68
C GLY A 69 -27.47 5.87 -14.47
N LEU A 70 -27.66 7.07 -13.91
CA LEU A 70 -26.86 7.58 -12.80
C LEU A 70 -27.38 7.05 -11.46
N ALA A 71 -26.45 6.78 -10.53
CA ALA A 71 -26.77 6.36 -9.16
C ALA A 71 -26.94 7.54 -8.20
N PHE A 72 -26.81 8.78 -8.68
CA PHE A 72 -26.96 10.01 -7.91
C PHE A 72 -27.65 11.09 -8.74
N TYR A 73 -28.16 12.09 -8.06
CA TYR A 73 -28.87 13.21 -8.69
C TYR A 73 -28.84 14.44 -7.78
N ASN A 74 -29.36 15.57 -8.31
CA ASN A 74 -29.60 16.78 -7.53
C ASN A 74 -30.98 17.32 -7.84
N THR A 75 -31.77 17.64 -6.81
CA THR A 75 -33.15 18.16 -6.92
C THR A 75 -33.25 19.67 -6.84
N SER A 76 -32.13 20.37 -6.51
CA SER A 76 -32.08 21.83 -6.44
C SER A 76 -32.39 22.48 -7.80
N ALA A 77 -32.96 23.68 -7.74
CA ALA A 77 -33.18 24.50 -8.93
C ALA A 77 -31.87 25.11 -9.49
N PHE A 78 -30.81 25.09 -8.73
CA PHE A 78 -29.53 25.71 -9.10
C PHE A 78 -28.63 24.78 -9.92
N ASP A 79 -27.67 25.39 -10.59
CA ASP A 79 -26.45 24.86 -11.18
C ASP A 79 -25.37 25.94 -11.10
N PHE A 80 -24.13 25.65 -11.50
CA PHE A 80 -23.04 26.65 -11.39
C PHE A 80 -23.31 27.93 -12.16
N LYS A 81 -24.08 27.91 -13.25
CA LYS A 81 -24.41 29.11 -14.03
C LYS A 81 -25.44 29.96 -13.28
N LEU A 82 -26.54 29.34 -12.83
CA LEU A 82 -27.60 30.01 -12.08
C LEU A 82 -27.13 30.54 -10.71
N LEU A 83 -26.21 29.81 -10.04
CA LEU A 83 -25.61 30.26 -8.79
C LEU A 83 -24.89 31.60 -8.91
N LEU A 84 -24.24 31.87 -10.04
CA LEU A 84 -23.51 33.11 -10.27
C LEU A 84 -24.38 34.30 -10.67
N GLU A 85 -25.64 34.08 -11.02
CA GLU A 85 -26.59 35.15 -11.38
C GLU A 85 -27.06 35.95 -10.15
N ASP A 86 -26.91 35.38 -8.93
CA ASP A 86 -27.25 36.03 -7.66
C ASP A 86 -26.02 36.09 -6.72
N PRO A 87 -25.13 37.08 -6.88
CA PRO A 87 -23.92 37.19 -6.07
C PRO A 87 -24.17 37.39 -4.57
N GLU A 88 -25.26 38.10 -4.21
CA GLU A 88 -25.59 38.38 -2.81
C GLU A 88 -26.18 37.15 -2.10
N GLY A 89 -26.96 36.34 -2.81
CA GLY A 89 -27.54 35.10 -2.32
C GLY A 89 -26.65 33.87 -2.52
N LEU A 90 -25.46 34.01 -3.11
CA LEU A 90 -24.63 32.89 -3.59
C LEU A 90 -24.37 31.82 -2.52
N ARG A 91 -24.06 32.23 -1.28
CA ARG A 91 -23.82 31.26 -0.19
C ARG A 91 -25.07 30.41 0.12
N ALA A 92 -26.22 31.05 0.25
CA ALA A 92 -27.49 30.35 0.53
C ALA A 92 -27.87 29.41 -0.62
N ASN A 93 -27.69 29.89 -1.87
CA ASN A 93 -27.98 29.13 -3.07
C ASN A 93 -27.02 27.92 -3.25
N LEU A 94 -25.72 28.07 -2.90
CA LEU A 94 -24.77 26.97 -2.85
C LEU A 94 -25.14 25.93 -1.80
N MET A 95 -25.61 26.36 -0.63
CA MET A 95 -26.07 25.43 0.41
C MET A 95 -27.32 24.66 -0.04
N ASP A 96 -28.29 25.32 -0.68
CA ASP A 96 -29.43 24.65 -1.29
C ASP A 96 -28.98 23.63 -2.36
N TYR A 97 -28.04 24.03 -3.21
CA TYR A 97 -27.48 23.15 -4.23
C TYR A 97 -26.80 21.91 -3.63
N ILE A 98 -25.99 22.08 -2.58
CA ILE A 98 -25.32 20.97 -1.88
C ILE A 98 -26.31 20.04 -1.19
N THR A 99 -27.33 20.59 -0.52
CA THR A 99 -28.34 19.80 0.19
C THR A 99 -29.34 19.13 -0.76
N GLY A 100 -29.43 19.60 -2.00
CA GLY A 100 -30.26 19.01 -3.06
C GLY A 100 -29.73 17.69 -3.63
N PHE A 101 -28.51 17.29 -3.32
CA PHE A 101 -27.97 15.99 -3.75
C PHE A 101 -28.68 14.82 -3.09
N SER A 102 -28.72 13.68 -3.79
CA SER A 102 -29.21 12.42 -3.25
C SER A 102 -28.39 11.97 -2.02
N ALA A 103 -29.04 11.25 -1.09
CA ALA A 103 -28.48 10.91 0.23
C ALA A 103 -27.14 10.14 0.20
N ASN A 104 -26.79 9.52 -0.92
CA ASN A 104 -25.50 8.86 -1.09
C ASN A 104 -24.33 9.83 -1.34
N ILE A 105 -24.59 11.13 -1.54
CA ILE A 105 -23.59 12.19 -1.68
C ILE A 105 -23.42 12.92 -0.34
N ASP A 106 -22.70 12.32 0.60
CA ASP A 106 -22.37 12.87 1.93
C ASP A 106 -20.98 13.54 2.00
N VAL A 107 -20.31 13.61 0.86
CA VAL A 107 -18.89 14.04 0.80
C VAL A 107 -18.67 15.47 1.26
N PHE A 108 -19.60 16.38 1.00
CA PHE A 108 -19.48 17.79 1.39
C PHE A 108 -19.54 17.99 2.91
N GLU A 109 -20.33 17.17 3.61
CA GLU A 109 -20.37 17.14 5.07
C GLU A 109 -19.02 16.71 5.66
N ARG A 110 -18.38 15.69 5.06
CA ARG A 110 -17.04 15.20 5.48
C ARG A 110 -15.95 16.25 5.34
N PHE A 111 -16.03 17.09 4.30
CA PHE A 111 -15.14 18.24 4.16
C PHE A 111 -15.48 19.39 5.10
N LYS A 112 -16.61 19.36 5.83
CA LYS A 112 -17.13 20.52 6.58
C LYS A 112 -17.26 21.76 5.68
N PHE A 113 -17.67 21.52 4.43
CA PHE A 113 -17.60 22.51 3.35
C PHE A 113 -18.44 23.75 3.63
N GLU A 114 -19.54 23.64 4.39
CA GLU A 114 -20.34 24.78 4.86
C GLU A 114 -19.48 25.83 5.60
N ASN A 115 -18.51 25.40 6.42
CA ASN A 115 -17.63 26.32 7.16
C ASN A 115 -16.72 27.08 6.20
N GLU A 116 -16.24 26.42 5.16
CA GLU A 116 -15.39 27.05 4.14
C GLU A 116 -16.20 28.05 3.30
N LEU A 117 -17.45 27.70 2.91
CA LEU A 117 -18.34 28.63 2.21
C LEU A 117 -18.62 29.88 3.05
N ALA A 118 -18.85 29.71 4.37
CA ALA A 118 -19.04 30.83 5.28
C ALA A 118 -17.80 31.74 5.37
N THR A 119 -16.62 31.15 5.46
CA THR A 119 -15.33 31.87 5.52
C THR A 119 -15.06 32.64 4.23
N LEU A 120 -15.28 32.00 3.07
CA LEU A 120 -15.10 32.64 1.77
C LEU A 120 -16.05 33.81 1.56
N ASP A 121 -17.30 33.67 1.99
CA ASP A 121 -18.33 34.70 1.90
C ASP A 121 -17.97 35.91 2.79
N GLU A 122 -17.63 35.68 4.05
CA GLU A 122 -17.17 36.72 4.98
C GLU A 122 -15.97 37.51 4.45
N LYS A 123 -15.07 36.84 3.74
CA LYS A 123 -13.85 37.44 3.15
C LYS A 123 -14.05 37.96 1.72
N ASN A 124 -15.28 38.00 1.21
CA ASN A 124 -15.62 38.43 -0.17
C ASN A 124 -14.80 37.67 -1.25
N ARG A 125 -14.60 36.36 -1.08
CA ARG A 125 -13.90 35.47 -2.01
C ARG A 125 -14.79 34.43 -2.65
N LEU A 126 -15.98 34.17 -2.09
CA LEU A 126 -16.86 33.09 -2.54
C LEU A 126 -17.22 33.21 -4.02
N TYR A 127 -17.64 34.38 -4.47
CA TYR A 127 -18.00 34.62 -5.87
C TYR A 127 -16.80 34.42 -6.80
N LEU A 128 -15.61 34.92 -6.42
CA LEU A 128 -14.39 34.80 -7.22
C LEU A 128 -13.96 33.32 -7.40
N VAL A 129 -14.07 32.54 -6.33
CA VAL A 129 -13.74 31.11 -6.37
C VAL A 129 -14.79 30.34 -7.19
N ALA A 130 -16.07 30.54 -6.91
CA ALA A 130 -17.17 29.87 -7.61
C ALA A 130 -17.17 30.18 -9.12
N SER A 131 -16.90 31.44 -9.51
CA SER A 131 -16.85 31.85 -10.92
C SER A 131 -15.72 31.14 -11.68
N GLN A 132 -14.55 30.98 -11.08
CA GLN A 132 -13.46 30.22 -11.71
C GLN A 132 -13.83 28.76 -11.93
N PHE A 133 -14.50 28.11 -10.95
CA PHE A 133 -14.98 26.73 -11.13
C PHE A 133 -16.06 26.62 -12.20
N ALA A 134 -16.91 27.61 -12.38
CA ALA A 134 -17.94 27.61 -13.42
C ALA A 134 -17.35 27.62 -14.84
N GLU A 135 -16.15 28.21 -15.03
CA GLU A 135 -15.48 28.29 -16.32
C GLU A 135 -14.82 26.98 -16.79
N VAL A 136 -14.58 26.03 -15.87
CA VAL A 136 -13.92 24.78 -16.21
C VAL A 136 -14.92 23.67 -16.48
N ASP A 137 -14.73 22.93 -17.57
CA ASP A 137 -15.48 21.70 -17.84
C ASP A 137 -14.71 20.50 -17.28
N LEU A 138 -15.29 19.88 -16.25
CA LEU A 138 -14.77 18.67 -15.61
C LEU A 138 -15.61 17.43 -15.97
N HIS A 139 -16.40 17.43 -17.06
CA HIS A 139 -17.13 16.24 -17.51
C HIS A 139 -16.15 15.08 -17.82
N PRO A 140 -16.53 13.81 -17.57
CA PRO A 140 -15.69 12.63 -17.85
C PRO A 140 -15.17 12.54 -19.29
N ASP A 141 -15.92 13.05 -20.25
CA ASP A 141 -15.54 13.09 -21.67
C ASP A 141 -14.46 14.15 -21.98
N VAL A 142 -14.28 15.15 -21.12
CA VAL A 142 -13.31 16.24 -21.28
C VAL A 142 -12.08 16.01 -20.41
N VAL A 143 -12.30 15.58 -19.18
CA VAL A 143 -11.26 15.23 -18.20
C VAL A 143 -11.54 13.81 -17.73
N SER A 144 -10.76 12.86 -18.19
CA SER A 144 -10.90 11.46 -17.83
C SER A 144 -10.81 11.23 -16.31
N ASN A 145 -11.34 10.10 -15.84
CA ASN A 145 -11.23 9.73 -14.43
C ASN A 145 -9.76 9.58 -13.98
N ALA A 146 -8.88 9.10 -14.88
CA ALA A 146 -7.44 9.03 -14.63
C ALA A 146 -6.82 10.40 -14.40
N GLU A 147 -7.13 11.38 -15.27
CA GLU A 147 -6.65 12.76 -15.12
C GLU A 147 -7.20 13.45 -13.87
N MET A 148 -8.46 13.16 -13.49
CA MET A 148 -9.02 13.64 -12.21
C MET A 148 -8.30 13.04 -11.01
N GLY A 149 -7.99 11.75 -11.06
CA GLY A 149 -7.18 11.08 -10.04
C GLY A 149 -5.81 11.76 -9.91
N ASP A 150 -5.08 11.93 -11.02
CA ASP A 150 -3.78 12.63 -11.03
C ASP A 150 -3.88 14.06 -10.47
N LEU A 151 -4.99 14.75 -10.75
CA LEU A 151 -5.22 16.09 -10.20
C LEU A 151 -5.37 16.06 -8.68
N PHE A 152 -6.25 15.20 -8.16
CA PHE A 152 -6.45 15.08 -6.71
C PHE A 152 -5.16 14.70 -6.00
N GLU A 153 -4.43 13.75 -6.54
CA GLU A 153 -3.13 13.32 -6.07
C GLU A 153 -2.13 14.49 -5.98
N HIS A 154 -2.02 15.24 -7.07
CA HIS A 154 -1.14 16.41 -7.11
C HIS A 154 -1.55 17.50 -6.11
N LEU A 155 -2.85 17.72 -5.92
CA LEU A 155 -3.38 18.67 -4.96
C LEU A 155 -3.06 18.26 -3.53
N ILE A 156 -3.37 17.03 -3.16
CA ILE A 156 -3.12 16.49 -1.81
C ILE A 156 -1.63 16.56 -1.51
N TYR A 157 -0.78 16.11 -2.46
CA TYR A 157 0.67 16.21 -2.30
C TYR A 157 1.14 17.65 -2.02
N LYS A 158 0.64 18.62 -2.80
CA LYS A 158 1.04 20.02 -2.65
C LYS A 158 0.55 20.66 -1.35
N PHE A 159 -0.63 20.31 -0.90
CA PHE A 159 -1.17 20.84 0.35
C PHE A 159 -0.48 20.22 1.57
N ALA A 160 -0.15 18.95 1.52
CA ALA A 160 0.59 18.29 2.56
C ALA A 160 2.07 18.73 2.60
N GLU A 161 2.74 18.97 1.43
CA GLU A 161 4.06 19.62 1.38
C GLU A 161 4.06 20.99 2.09
N ALA A 162 2.95 21.72 1.98
CA ALA A 162 2.78 23.04 2.59
C ALA A 162 2.47 23.00 4.11
N SER A 163 1.96 21.87 4.63
CA SER A 163 1.64 21.69 6.06
C SER A 163 2.78 21.09 6.88
N ASN A 164 3.88 20.66 6.27
CA ASN A 164 4.89 19.78 6.88
C ASN A 164 4.28 18.45 7.40
N GLU A 165 3.09 18.09 6.97
CA GLU A 165 2.52 16.77 7.21
C GLU A 165 3.18 15.76 6.25
N GLU A 166 3.24 14.49 6.65
CA GLU A 166 3.82 13.45 5.81
C GLU A 166 2.90 13.14 4.61
N ALA A 167 3.03 13.98 3.57
CA ALA A 167 2.21 13.97 2.35
C ALA A 167 2.12 12.61 1.66
N GLY A 168 3.03 11.72 1.95
CA GLY A 168 3.15 10.45 1.29
C GLY A 168 2.36 9.31 1.92
N GLU A 169 1.77 9.50 3.09
CA GLU A 169 1.01 8.44 3.76
C GLU A 169 -0.32 8.11 3.05
N HIS A 170 -0.81 9.03 2.22
CA HIS A 170 -2.12 8.89 1.57
C HIS A 170 -2.04 8.57 0.09
N TYR A 171 -0.81 8.29 -0.45
CA TYR A 171 -0.66 8.22 -1.88
C TYR A 171 0.30 7.13 -2.39
N THR A 172 -0.19 6.25 -3.24
CA THR A 172 0.59 5.21 -3.92
C THR A 172 0.89 5.60 -5.37
N PRO A 173 2.17 5.62 -5.81
CA PRO A 173 2.51 5.94 -7.18
C PRO A 173 1.88 5.00 -8.21
N ARG A 174 1.34 5.53 -9.30
CA ARG A 174 0.62 4.76 -10.32
C ARG A 174 1.45 3.68 -10.99
N ASP A 175 2.76 3.91 -11.16
CA ASP A 175 3.69 2.91 -11.69
C ASP A 175 3.79 1.67 -10.78
N ALA A 176 3.88 1.88 -9.46
CA ALA A 176 3.86 0.79 -8.48
C ALA A 176 2.50 0.06 -8.46
N ILE A 177 1.39 0.82 -8.53
CA ILE A 177 0.04 0.22 -8.59
C ILE A 177 -0.13 -0.62 -9.85
N ARG A 178 0.24 -0.12 -11.02
CA ARG A 178 0.15 -0.84 -12.30
C ARG A 178 0.92 -2.15 -12.26
N LEU A 179 2.14 -2.13 -11.71
CA LEU A 179 2.92 -3.35 -11.54
C LEU A 179 2.20 -4.35 -10.63
N MET A 180 1.70 -3.91 -9.48
CA MET A 180 1.01 -4.80 -8.54
C MET A 180 -0.28 -5.37 -9.13
N VAL A 181 -1.08 -4.56 -9.84
CA VAL A 181 -2.29 -5.02 -10.52
C VAL A 181 -1.97 -6.00 -11.63
N ASP A 182 -0.93 -5.76 -12.43
CA ASP A 182 -0.51 -6.68 -13.48
C ASP A 182 -0.06 -8.04 -12.90
N LEU A 183 0.65 -8.05 -11.76
CA LEU A 183 1.01 -9.28 -11.04
C LEU A 183 -0.22 -9.99 -10.46
N LEU A 184 -1.20 -9.24 -9.91
CA LEU A 184 -2.44 -9.83 -9.40
C LEU A 184 -3.28 -10.48 -10.50
N PHE A 185 -3.32 -9.88 -11.68
CA PHE A 185 -4.11 -10.39 -12.81
C PHE A 185 -3.37 -11.42 -13.66
N ALA A 186 -2.08 -11.67 -13.42
CA ALA A 186 -1.25 -12.57 -14.24
C ALA A 186 -1.79 -14.00 -14.25
N GLU A 187 -2.25 -14.50 -13.11
CA GLU A 187 -2.69 -15.89 -12.97
C GLU A 187 -4.15 -16.14 -13.41
N ASP A 188 -5.02 -15.12 -13.38
CA ASP A 188 -6.43 -15.24 -13.81
C ASP A 188 -6.66 -14.72 -15.25
N ASN A 189 -5.63 -14.77 -16.10
CA ASN A 189 -5.71 -14.22 -17.45
C ASN A 189 -6.88 -14.83 -18.28
N VAL A 190 -7.17 -16.13 -18.14
CA VAL A 190 -8.26 -16.79 -18.89
C VAL A 190 -9.62 -16.32 -18.38
N GLY A 191 -9.85 -16.37 -17.06
CA GLY A 191 -11.12 -15.97 -16.45
C GLY A 191 -11.42 -14.47 -16.60
N LEU A 192 -10.40 -13.62 -16.55
CA LEU A 192 -10.55 -12.17 -16.73
C LEU A 192 -10.86 -11.77 -18.18
N LEU A 193 -10.48 -12.59 -19.17
CA LEU A 193 -10.73 -12.32 -20.60
C LEU A 193 -12.09 -12.84 -21.08
N GLU A 194 -12.83 -13.60 -20.28
CA GLU A 194 -14.15 -14.07 -20.64
C GLU A 194 -15.17 -12.92 -20.73
N PRO A 195 -16.04 -12.88 -21.78
CA PRO A 195 -17.06 -11.86 -21.91
C PRO A 195 -18.02 -11.83 -20.72
N GLY A 196 -18.30 -10.65 -20.19
CA GLY A 196 -19.23 -10.47 -19.07
C GLY A 196 -18.69 -10.88 -17.70
N THR A 197 -17.38 -11.12 -17.59
CA THR A 197 -16.72 -11.42 -16.31
C THR A 197 -16.99 -10.34 -15.28
N VAL A 198 -17.37 -10.77 -14.06
CA VAL A 198 -17.53 -9.91 -12.90
C VAL A 198 -16.55 -10.37 -11.82
N ARG A 199 -15.72 -9.46 -11.34
CA ARG A 199 -14.79 -9.68 -10.23
C ARG A 199 -14.96 -8.62 -9.16
N THR A 200 -14.50 -8.91 -7.97
CA THR A 200 -14.48 -8.00 -6.82
C THR A 200 -13.05 -7.68 -6.43
N ILE A 201 -12.79 -6.43 -6.08
CA ILE A 201 -11.50 -6.00 -5.55
C ILE A 201 -11.69 -5.15 -4.31
N TYR A 202 -10.83 -5.33 -3.31
CA TYR A 202 -10.91 -4.68 -2.01
C TYR A 202 -9.58 -4.03 -1.62
N ASP A 203 -9.67 -2.79 -1.12
CA ASP A 203 -8.55 -2.04 -0.54
C ASP A 203 -8.92 -1.59 0.89
N PRO A 204 -8.30 -2.18 1.94
CA PRO A 204 -8.53 -1.81 3.33
C PRO A 204 -7.90 -0.48 3.76
N THR A 205 -7.12 0.14 2.88
CA THR A 205 -6.40 1.41 3.08
C THR A 205 -6.61 2.29 1.86
N ALA A 206 -7.89 2.46 1.48
CA ALA A 206 -8.27 2.92 0.15
C ALA A 206 -7.70 4.30 -0.24
N GLY A 207 -7.33 5.13 0.74
CA GLY A 207 -6.84 6.47 0.48
C GLY A 207 -7.84 7.24 -0.39
N THR A 208 -7.36 7.83 -1.47
CA THR A 208 -8.20 8.53 -2.46
C THR A 208 -8.81 7.61 -3.52
N GLY A 209 -8.65 6.29 -3.40
CA GLY A 209 -9.18 5.30 -4.36
C GLY A 209 -8.29 5.07 -5.59
N GLY A 210 -7.06 5.60 -5.60
CA GLY A 210 -6.15 5.49 -6.74
C GLY A 210 -5.84 4.05 -7.14
N MET A 211 -5.65 3.16 -6.17
CA MET A 211 -5.38 1.74 -6.43
C MET A 211 -6.60 1.05 -7.06
N LEU A 212 -7.80 1.28 -6.54
CA LEU A 212 -9.04 0.74 -7.07
C LEU A 212 -9.29 1.22 -8.51
N SER A 213 -9.03 2.50 -8.75
CA SER A 213 -9.21 3.13 -10.07
C SER A 213 -8.27 2.55 -11.13
N VAL A 214 -6.98 2.39 -10.79
CA VAL A 214 -5.99 1.81 -11.71
C VAL A 214 -6.31 0.33 -11.98
N ALA A 215 -6.78 -0.42 -10.99
CA ALA A 215 -7.19 -1.82 -11.19
C ALA A 215 -8.36 -1.93 -12.18
N GLU A 216 -9.36 -1.08 -12.07
CA GLU A 216 -10.47 -1.03 -13.01
C GLU A 216 -10.00 -0.67 -14.43
N GLU A 217 -9.19 0.40 -14.57
CA GLU A 217 -8.59 0.80 -15.85
C GLU A 217 -7.84 -0.37 -16.50
N ARG A 218 -6.97 -1.06 -15.74
CA ARG A 218 -6.18 -2.19 -16.25
C ARG A 218 -7.04 -3.39 -16.66
N LEU A 219 -8.14 -3.66 -15.96
CA LEU A 219 -9.06 -4.71 -16.37
C LEU A 219 -9.78 -4.34 -17.67
N LEU A 220 -10.31 -3.13 -17.77
CA LEU A 220 -11.03 -2.64 -18.95
C LEU A 220 -10.14 -2.52 -20.20
N GLU A 221 -8.84 -2.20 -20.02
CA GLU A 221 -7.86 -2.25 -21.13
C GLU A 221 -7.71 -3.66 -21.72
N ARG A 222 -7.85 -4.70 -20.90
CA ARG A 222 -7.74 -6.11 -21.32
C ARG A 222 -9.07 -6.69 -21.80
N ASN A 223 -10.15 -6.33 -21.13
CA ASN A 223 -11.51 -6.82 -21.42
C ASN A 223 -12.54 -5.71 -21.20
N PRO A 224 -12.95 -4.98 -22.24
CA PRO A 224 -13.94 -3.91 -22.14
C PRO A 224 -15.31 -4.34 -21.63
N ASP A 225 -15.66 -5.64 -21.75
CA ASP A 225 -16.93 -6.19 -21.29
C ASP A 225 -16.89 -6.67 -19.84
N ALA A 226 -15.72 -6.65 -19.20
CA ALA A 226 -15.56 -7.04 -17.81
C ALA A 226 -16.11 -5.97 -16.86
N ARG A 227 -16.46 -6.41 -15.64
CA ARG A 227 -16.89 -5.50 -14.56
C ARG A 227 -16.09 -5.80 -13.30
N LEU A 228 -15.41 -4.80 -12.79
CA LEU A 228 -14.76 -4.85 -11.50
C LEU A 228 -15.63 -4.10 -10.47
N ARG A 229 -16.07 -4.79 -9.42
CA ARG A 229 -16.77 -4.16 -8.30
C ARG A 229 -15.75 -3.75 -7.27
N LEU A 230 -15.69 -2.45 -7.01
CA LEU A 230 -14.69 -1.83 -6.16
C LEU A 230 -15.22 -1.72 -4.72
N TYR A 231 -14.39 -2.13 -3.75
CA TYR A 231 -14.68 -2.05 -2.32
C TYR A 231 -13.49 -1.39 -1.64
N GLY A 232 -13.76 -0.51 -0.67
CA GLY A 232 -12.69 0.17 0.05
C GLY A 232 -13.09 0.53 1.48
N GLN A 233 -12.09 0.55 2.36
CA GLN A 233 -12.23 1.10 3.71
C GLN A 233 -11.12 2.12 3.94
N GLU A 234 -11.48 3.29 4.50
CA GLU A 234 -10.56 4.40 4.71
C GLU A 234 -10.85 5.07 6.05
N ILE A 235 -9.80 5.39 6.81
CA ILE A 235 -9.91 6.02 8.12
C ILE A 235 -9.98 7.55 8.05
N ASN A 236 -9.38 8.15 7.03
CA ASN A 236 -9.32 9.60 6.87
C ASN A 236 -10.55 10.14 6.15
N ASP A 237 -11.27 11.08 6.79
CA ASP A 237 -12.50 11.68 6.24
C ASP A 237 -12.32 12.30 4.85
N GLN A 238 -11.21 13.02 4.63
CA GLN A 238 -10.96 13.71 3.35
C GLN A 238 -10.64 12.71 2.23
N SER A 239 -9.73 11.76 2.50
CA SER A 239 -9.39 10.68 1.55
C SER A 239 -10.61 9.84 1.20
N TYR A 240 -11.42 9.47 2.19
CA TYR A 240 -12.69 8.79 1.99
C TYR A 240 -13.64 9.57 1.07
N ALA A 241 -13.81 10.87 1.32
CA ALA A 241 -14.71 11.71 0.52
C ALA A 241 -14.26 11.80 -0.94
N ILE A 242 -12.95 11.89 -1.19
CA ILE A 242 -12.39 11.88 -2.55
C ILE A 242 -12.61 10.53 -3.21
N CYS A 243 -12.27 9.43 -2.55
CA CYS A 243 -12.46 8.06 -3.04
C CYS A 243 -13.92 7.83 -3.41
N LYS A 244 -14.83 8.16 -2.51
CA LYS A 244 -16.28 8.01 -2.74
C LYS A 244 -16.78 8.83 -3.92
N SER A 245 -16.30 10.06 -4.06
CA SER A 245 -16.65 10.94 -5.18
C SER A 245 -16.16 10.40 -6.52
N ASP A 246 -14.96 9.83 -6.58
CA ASP A 246 -14.42 9.18 -7.77
C ASP A 246 -15.25 7.94 -8.16
N MET A 247 -15.61 7.12 -7.18
CA MET A 247 -16.50 5.96 -7.41
C MET A 247 -17.86 6.38 -7.98
N ILE A 248 -18.47 7.43 -7.42
CA ILE A 248 -19.73 7.98 -7.92
C ILE A 248 -19.58 8.46 -9.36
N ALA A 249 -18.53 9.22 -9.64
CA ALA A 249 -18.26 9.75 -10.98
C ALA A 249 -18.07 8.65 -12.05
N LYS A 250 -17.61 7.47 -11.63
CA LYS A 250 -17.44 6.27 -12.49
C LYS A 250 -18.69 5.39 -12.57
N GLY A 251 -19.77 5.73 -11.89
CA GLY A 251 -20.97 4.91 -11.82
C GLY A 251 -20.81 3.65 -10.97
N GLN A 252 -19.76 3.56 -10.14
CA GLN A 252 -19.58 2.52 -9.14
C GLN A 252 -20.50 2.73 -7.94
N ASP A 253 -20.74 1.67 -7.18
CA ASP A 253 -21.57 1.74 -5.97
C ASP A 253 -20.79 2.41 -4.83
N ALA A 254 -21.12 3.66 -4.54
CA ALA A 254 -20.50 4.43 -3.46
C ALA A 254 -20.70 3.82 -2.06
N GLY A 255 -21.70 2.97 -1.87
CA GLY A 255 -21.94 2.23 -0.62
C GLY A 255 -20.87 1.19 -0.32
N ASN A 256 -20.05 0.82 -1.32
CA ASN A 256 -18.92 -0.08 -1.18
C ASN A 256 -17.65 0.61 -0.64
N ILE A 257 -17.66 1.94 -0.49
CA ILE A 257 -16.59 2.67 0.18
C ILE A 257 -17.07 3.04 1.58
N LYS A 258 -16.34 2.60 2.60
CA LYS A 258 -16.72 2.77 4.01
C LYS A 258 -15.66 3.55 4.78
N LEU A 259 -16.12 4.41 5.69
CA LEU A 259 -15.27 5.18 6.58
C LEU A 259 -15.07 4.42 7.88
N GLY A 260 -13.83 4.15 8.26
CA GLY A 260 -13.51 3.49 9.53
C GLY A 260 -12.09 2.92 9.58
N ASP A 261 -11.62 2.64 10.80
CA ASP A 261 -10.33 2.02 11.05
C ASP A 261 -10.41 0.51 10.78
N THR A 262 -9.76 0.05 9.73
CA THR A 262 -9.73 -1.36 9.31
C THR A 262 -9.18 -2.30 10.39
N LEU A 263 -8.23 -1.86 11.19
CA LEU A 263 -7.65 -2.69 12.24
C LEU A 263 -8.60 -2.83 13.43
N ALA A 264 -9.29 -1.75 13.79
CA ALA A 264 -10.22 -1.73 14.92
C ALA A 264 -11.58 -2.35 14.58
N ASP A 265 -12.07 -2.15 13.35
CA ASP A 265 -13.40 -2.57 12.91
C ASP A 265 -13.42 -2.92 11.41
N ASP A 266 -13.55 -4.20 11.10
CA ASP A 266 -13.70 -4.69 9.74
C ASP A 266 -15.13 -4.48 9.24
N LEU A 267 -15.38 -3.40 8.53
CA LEU A 267 -16.70 -3.07 8.00
C LEU A 267 -17.17 -3.98 6.85
N PHE A 268 -16.33 -4.93 6.44
CA PHE A 268 -16.63 -5.98 5.47
C PHE A 268 -16.45 -7.38 6.06
N PHE A 269 -16.67 -7.55 7.37
CA PHE A 269 -16.44 -8.79 8.11
C PHE A 269 -17.12 -10.03 7.48
N ASP A 270 -18.24 -9.84 6.78
CA ASP A 270 -19.04 -10.88 6.14
C ASP A 270 -18.67 -11.14 4.67
N ARG A 271 -17.57 -10.54 4.17
CA ARG A 271 -17.19 -10.60 2.75
C ARG A 271 -15.77 -11.06 2.54
N THR A 272 -15.59 -11.75 1.42
CA THR A 272 -14.31 -12.08 0.81
C THR A 272 -14.31 -11.65 -0.66
N PHE A 273 -13.11 -11.50 -1.25
CA PHE A 273 -12.95 -10.85 -2.54
C PHE A 273 -12.06 -11.69 -3.47
N ASP A 274 -12.27 -11.55 -4.80
CA ASP A 274 -11.41 -12.17 -5.80
C ASP A 274 -9.99 -11.60 -5.73
N PHE A 275 -9.90 -10.28 -5.57
CA PHE A 275 -8.64 -9.57 -5.43
C PHE A 275 -8.67 -8.66 -4.20
N CYS A 276 -7.53 -8.61 -3.51
CA CYS A 276 -7.30 -7.65 -2.44
C CYS A 276 -6.00 -6.89 -2.72
N MET A 277 -5.94 -5.62 -2.40
CA MET A 277 -4.69 -4.85 -2.51
C MET A 277 -4.61 -3.79 -1.42
N SER A 278 -3.38 -3.45 -1.02
CA SER A 278 -3.16 -2.45 0.01
C SER A 278 -1.77 -1.83 -0.12
N ASN A 279 -1.69 -0.55 0.20
CA ASN A 279 -0.46 0.13 0.55
C ASN A 279 -0.64 0.78 1.93
N PRO A 280 -0.46 0.02 3.01
CA PRO A 280 -0.66 0.53 4.37
C PRO A 280 0.44 1.53 4.75
N PRO A 281 0.21 2.40 5.75
CA PRO A 281 1.24 3.31 6.24
C PRO A 281 2.44 2.53 6.82
N TYR A 282 3.67 2.98 6.50
CA TYR A 282 4.89 2.34 6.96
C TYR A 282 5.35 2.89 8.31
N GLY A 283 5.68 2.00 9.25
CA GLY A 283 6.24 2.38 10.55
C GLY A 283 5.28 3.18 11.44
N VAL A 284 3.98 3.13 11.14
CA VAL A 284 2.95 3.76 11.96
C VAL A 284 2.49 2.80 13.05
N ASP A 285 2.36 3.32 14.26
CA ASP A 285 1.89 2.54 15.39
C ASP A 285 0.37 2.25 15.26
N TRP A 286 -0.02 1.07 15.77
CA TRP A 286 -1.42 0.66 15.83
C TRP A 286 -2.00 0.77 17.24
N LYS A 287 -1.45 1.67 18.05
CA LYS A 287 -1.82 1.86 19.45
C LYS A 287 -3.29 2.23 19.62
N ALA A 288 -3.84 3.04 18.71
CA ALA A 288 -5.25 3.43 18.74
C ALA A 288 -6.19 2.23 18.62
N SER A 289 -5.84 1.24 17.81
CA SER A 289 -6.63 0.02 17.55
C SER A 289 -6.26 -1.15 18.48
N GLN A 290 -5.29 -0.95 19.40
CA GLN A 290 -4.64 -2.02 20.16
C GLN A 290 -5.62 -2.90 20.96
N GLU A 291 -6.61 -2.30 21.59
CA GLU A 291 -7.59 -3.02 22.41
C GLU A 291 -8.44 -3.97 21.56
N SER A 292 -8.97 -3.45 20.43
CA SER A 292 -9.77 -4.22 19.46
C SER A 292 -8.96 -5.35 18.85
N VAL A 293 -7.76 -5.08 18.37
CA VAL A 293 -6.86 -6.07 17.75
C VAL A 293 -6.48 -7.17 18.75
N LYS A 294 -6.11 -6.84 19.99
CA LYS A 294 -5.80 -7.83 21.03
C LYS A 294 -7.01 -8.67 21.39
N LYS A 295 -8.19 -8.07 21.52
CA LYS A 295 -9.42 -8.80 21.78
C LYS A 295 -9.74 -9.78 20.67
N GLU A 296 -9.63 -9.34 19.42
CA GLU A 296 -9.88 -10.18 18.25
C GLU A 296 -8.85 -11.31 18.14
N SER A 297 -7.56 -11.06 18.42
CA SER A 297 -6.50 -12.07 18.31
C SER A 297 -6.69 -13.29 19.23
N LEU A 298 -7.52 -13.17 20.27
CA LEU A 298 -7.85 -14.28 21.18
C LEU A 298 -8.92 -15.22 20.60
N ALA A 299 -9.65 -14.79 19.57
CA ALA A 299 -10.65 -15.62 18.93
C ALA A 299 -10.00 -16.57 17.92
N PRO A 300 -10.35 -17.87 17.93
CA PRO A 300 -9.83 -18.83 16.96
C PRO A 300 -10.19 -18.41 15.53
N ASN A 301 -9.25 -18.57 14.61
CA ASN A 301 -9.41 -18.24 13.18
C ASN A 301 -9.77 -16.76 12.90
N SER A 302 -9.46 -15.87 13.83
CA SER A 302 -9.57 -14.43 13.59
C SER A 302 -8.44 -13.93 12.68
N ARG A 303 -8.61 -12.72 12.13
CA ARG A 303 -7.59 -12.06 11.29
C ARG A 303 -6.20 -12.01 11.94
N PHE A 304 -6.14 -11.93 13.25
CA PHE A 304 -4.92 -11.69 14.04
C PHE A 304 -4.53 -12.84 14.95
N SER A 305 -5.13 -14.03 14.81
CA SER A 305 -4.86 -15.19 15.66
C SER A 305 -3.46 -15.79 15.49
N HIS A 306 -2.78 -15.49 14.39
CA HIS A 306 -1.46 -16.04 14.05
C HIS A 306 -0.28 -15.26 14.64
N GLY A 307 -0.52 -14.16 15.33
CA GLY A 307 0.50 -13.37 16.02
C GLY A 307 0.25 -11.87 15.91
N LEU A 308 0.89 -11.11 16.79
CA LEU A 308 0.80 -9.65 16.80
C LEU A 308 2.20 -9.04 16.67
N PRO A 309 2.41 -8.08 15.73
CA PRO A 309 3.68 -7.37 15.62
C PRO A 309 3.89 -6.39 16.77
N ALA A 310 5.09 -5.82 16.87
CA ALA A 310 5.36 -4.72 17.79
C ALA A 310 4.39 -3.55 17.53
N ILE A 311 3.98 -2.84 18.60
CA ILE A 311 2.98 -1.75 18.51
C ILE A 311 3.43 -0.64 17.55
N GLY A 312 4.73 -0.39 17.43
CA GLY A 312 5.28 0.65 16.55
C GLY A 312 5.25 0.33 15.04
N ASP A 313 4.77 -0.85 14.62
CA ASP A 313 4.70 -1.21 13.20
C ASP A 313 3.49 -2.13 12.91
N GLY A 314 2.43 -1.56 12.34
CA GLY A 314 1.17 -2.24 12.03
C GLY A 314 1.13 -2.99 10.70
N GLN A 315 2.17 -2.95 9.88
CA GLN A 315 2.15 -3.48 8.50
C GLN A 315 1.72 -4.95 8.42
N MET A 316 2.21 -5.80 9.32
CA MET A 316 1.85 -7.22 9.32
C MET A 316 0.40 -7.49 9.74
N LEU A 317 -0.26 -6.57 10.43
CA LEU A 317 -1.71 -6.68 10.68
C LEU A 317 -2.51 -6.48 9.40
N PHE A 318 -2.11 -5.53 8.54
CA PHE A 318 -2.73 -5.37 7.23
C PHE A 318 -2.47 -6.56 6.30
N LEU A 319 -1.27 -7.15 6.35
CA LEU A 319 -0.96 -8.38 5.62
C LEU A 319 -1.86 -9.55 6.07
N SER A 320 -2.03 -9.73 7.38
CA SER A 320 -2.93 -10.75 7.96
C SER A 320 -4.40 -10.47 7.60
N HIS A 321 -4.81 -9.20 7.64
CA HIS A 321 -6.14 -8.79 7.22
C HIS A 321 -6.41 -9.14 5.74
N LEU A 322 -5.51 -8.77 4.83
CA LEU A 322 -5.67 -9.10 3.41
C LEU A 322 -5.77 -10.60 3.16
N ALA A 323 -4.91 -11.42 3.80
CA ALA A 323 -4.98 -12.86 3.69
C ALA A 323 -6.35 -13.41 4.12
N SER A 324 -6.97 -12.83 5.17
CA SER A 324 -8.31 -13.21 5.64
C SER A 324 -9.45 -12.77 4.71
N LYS A 325 -9.18 -11.79 3.82
CA LYS A 325 -10.16 -11.24 2.88
C LYS A 325 -10.14 -11.88 1.50
N MET A 326 -9.15 -12.69 1.20
CA MET A 326 -9.13 -13.47 -0.05
C MET A 326 -10.31 -14.44 -0.08
N ARG A 327 -10.96 -14.58 -1.23
CA ARG A 327 -11.99 -15.58 -1.45
C ARG A 327 -11.43 -16.97 -1.13
N PRO A 328 -12.17 -17.82 -0.38
CA PRO A 328 -11.70 -19.16 -0.07
C PRO A 328 -11.40 -20.01 -1.31
N ALA A 329 -10.40 -20.89 -1.24
CA ALA A 329 -10.00 -21.73 -2.37
C ALA A 329 -11.15 -22.60 -2.90
N HIS A 330 -12.04 -23.10 -2.03
CA HIS A 330 -13.20 -23.92 -2.44
C HIS A 330 -14.29 -23.12 -3.18
N ASP A 331 -14.25 -21.76 -3.11
CA ASP A 331 -15.16 -20.86 -3.83
C ASP A 331 -14.50 -20.22 -5.06
N GLY A 332 -13.36 -20.74 -5.50
CA GLY A 332 -12.62 -20.25 -6.66
C GLY A 332 -11.34 -19.50 -6.33
N GLY A 333 -11.06 -19.29 -5.06
CA GLY A 333 -9.82 -18.66 -4.61
C GLY A 333 -9.78 -17.13 -4.75
N GLY A 334 -8.77 -16.54 -4.13
CA GLY A 334 -8.50 -15.12 -4.19
C GLY A 334 -7.00 -14.81 -4.16
N ARG A 335 -6.64 -13.65 -4.65
CA ARG A 335 -5.26 -13.16 -4.67
C ARG A 335 -5.14 -11.82 -3.95
N ALA A 336 -4.02 -11.58 -3.32
CA ALA A 336 -3.76 -10.30 -2.66
C ALA A 336 -2.38 -9.74 -3.02
N GLY A 337 -2.30 -8.41 -3.17
CA GLY A 337 -1.07 -7.67 -3.34
C GLY A 337 -0.92 -6.59 -2.28
N ILE A 338 0.22 -6.54 -1.61
CA ILE A 338 0.48 -5.51 -0.60
C ILE A 338 1.89 -4.96 -0.73
N VAL A 339 2.00 -3.64 -0.63
CA VAL A 339 3.31 -2.97 -0.58
C VAL A 339 3.73 -2.80 0.88
N LEU A 340 4.91 -3.30 1.20
CA LEU A 340 5.47 -3.25 2.56
C LEU A 340 6.91 -2.76 2.49
N ASN A 341 7.43 -2.21 3.59
CA ASN A 341 8.87 -1.99 3.73
C ASN A 341 9.61 -3.31 4.04
N GLY A 342 10.91 -3.23 4.32
CA GLY A 342 11.71 -4.44 4.61
C GLY A 342 11.43 -5.10 5.95
N SER A 343 10.85 -4.39 6.92
CA SER A 343 10.61 -4.90 8.28
C SER A 343 9.85 -6.24 8.32
N PRO A 344 8.73 -6.43 7.59
CA PRO A 344 8.00 -7.69 7.55
C PRO A 344 8.81 -8.91 7.12
N LEU A 345 9.91 -8.73 6.39
CA LEU A 345 10.74 -9.84 5.92
C LEU A 345 11.54 -10.50 7.04
N PHE A 346 12.02 -9.73 8.03
CA PHE A 346 13.00 -10.21 9.00
C PHE A 346 12.77 -9.77 10.45
N SER A 347 11.84 -8.86 10.72
CA SER A 347 11.63 -8.37 12.09
C SER A 347 11.13 -9.47 13.04
N GLY A 348 11.55 -9.39 14.30
CA GLY A 348 11.15 -10.28 15.38
C GLY A 348 11.98 -11.56 15.48
N ALA A 349 12.27 -11.96 16.71
CA ALA A 349 12.97 -13.22 17.00
C ALA A 349 12.08 -14.45 16.77
N ALA A 350 12.66 -15.64 16.81
CA ALA A 350 11.93 -16.90 16.77
C ALA A 350 10.79 -16.92 17.80
N GLU A 351 9.62 -17.43 17.41
CA GLU A 351 8.36 -17.46 18.18
C GLU A 351 7.75 -16.08 18.51
N SER A 352 8.32 -14.98 18.02
CA SER A 352 7.66 -13.66 18.13
C SER A 352 6.48 -13.55 17.18
N GLY A 353 5.55 -12.60 17.44
CA GLY A 353 4.38 -12.39 16.60
C GLY A 353 4.71 -12.22 15.10
N PRO A 354 5.66 -11.36 14.69
CA PRO A 354 6.06 -11.26 13.29
C PRO A 354 6.57 -12.57 12.69
N SER A 355 7.38 -13.33 13.44
CA SER A 355 7.88 -14.64 12.99
C SER A 355 6.76 -15.65 12.84
N GLN A 356 5.77 -15.66 13.75
CA GLN A 356 4.61 -16.55 13.69
C GLN A 356 3.68 -16.21 12.51
N ILE A 357 3.51 -14.92 12.17
CA ILE A 357 2.74 -14.49 10.99
C ILE A 357 3.44 -14.99 9.72
N ARG A 358 4.78 -14.83 9.60
CA ARG A 358 5.53 -15.38 8.46
C ARG A 358 5.41 -16.90 8.37
N GLN A 359 5.56 -17.60 9.50
CA GLN A 359 5.36 -19.04 9.60
C GLN A 359 4.00 -19.44 9.03
N TRP A 360 2.93 -18.85 9.54
CA TRP A 360 1.59 -19.13 9.06
C TRP A 360 1.43 -18.91 7.56
N LEU A 361 1.87 -17.78 7.03
CA LEU A 361 1.73 -17.46 5.61
C LEU A 361 2.51 -18.42 4.71
N LEU A 362 3.71 -18.83 5.13
CA LEU A 362 4.58 -19.74 4.36
C LEU A 362 4.12 -21.20 4.47
N GLU A 363 3.77 -21.68 5.68
CA GLU A 363 3.30 -23.06 5.89
C GLU A 363 1.90 -23.29 5.31
N SER A 364 1.05 -22.24 5.23
CA SER A 364 -0.25 -22.29 4.57
C SER A 364 -0.15 -22.11 3.05
N ASP A 365 1.05 -22.02 2.51
CA ASP A 365 1.35 -21.83 1.09
C ASP A 365 0.67 -20.60 0.45
N LEU A 366 0.51 -19.51 1.22
CA LEU A 366 -0.16 -18.30 0.76
C LEU A 366 0.77 -17.36 0.00
N VAL A 367 2.07 -17.29 0.36
CA VAL A 367 3.01 -16.39 -0.30
C VAL A 367 3.43 -16.97 -1.64
N GLU A 368 3.08 -16.30 -2.73
CA GLU A 368 3.44 -16.73 -4.08
C GLU A 368 4.73 -16.06 -4.56
N ALA A 369 4.82 -14.73 -4.44
CA ALA A 369 6.00 -13.99 -4.85
C ALA A 369 6.24 -12.76 -3.97
N ILE A 370 7.51 -12.33 -3.89
CA ILE A 370 7.92 -11.06 -3.28
C ILE A 370 8.84 -10.34 -4.27
N VAL A 371 8.45 -9.13 -4.66
CA VAL A 371 9.19 -8.30 -5.62
C VAL A 371 9.81 -7.11 -4.89
N ALA A 372 11.14 -7.03 -4.86
CA ALA A 372 11.88 -5.87 -4.34
C ALA A 372 11.82 -4.73 -5.35
N LEU A 373 11.33 -3.56 -4.93
CA LEU A 373 11.21 -2.38 -5.77
C LEU A 373 12.45 -1.49 -5.70
N PRO A 374 12.70 -0.65 -6.71
CA PRO A 374 13.72 0.39 -6.64
C PRO A 374 13.48 1.33 -5.45
N THR A 375 14.53 1.80 -4.81
CA THR A 375 14.44 2.87 -3.82
C THR A 375 13.99 4.19 -4.47
N ASN A 376 13.46 5.13 -3.68
CA ASN A 376 12.96 6.41 -4.18
C ASN A 376 11.81 6.28 -5.22
N MET A 377 11.00 5.24 -5.08
CA MET A 377 9.77 5.03 -5.86
C MET A 377 8.55 5.73 -5.25
N PHE A 378 8.57 6.00 -3.95
CA PHE A 378 7.46 6.60 -3.20
C PHE A 378 7.73 8.05 -2.83
N PHE A 379 6.65 8.85 -2.62
CA PHE A 379 6.75 10.30 -2.47
C PHE A 379 7.36 10.73 -1.13
N ASN A 380 7.11 9.98 -0.07
CA ASN A 380 7.50 10.31 1.31
C ASN A 380 8.74 9.56 1.81
N THR A 381 9.21 8.57 1.06
CA THR A 381 10.28 7.71 1.56
C THR A 381 11.24 7.26 0.46
N GLY A 382 12.53 7.20 0.80
CA GLY A 382 13.58 6.60 -0.04
C GLY A 382 13.93 5.16 0.37
N ILE A 383 13.18 4.55 1.32
CA ILE A 383 13.45 3.21 1.80
C ILE A 383 13.17 2.13 0.76
N ALA A 384 13.74 0.94 0.97
CA ALA A 384 13.41 -0.24 0.18
C ALA A 384 11.98 -0.69 0.49
N THR A 385 11.20 -0.96 -0.56
CA THR A 385 9.83 -1.45 -0.49
C THR A 385 9.69 -2.73 -1.32
N TYR A 386 8.70 -3.53 -0.95
CA TYR A 386 8.48 -4.85 -1.52
C TYR A 386 6.99 -5.04 -1.81
N ILE A 387 6.66 -5.57 -2.99
CA ILE A 387 5.32 -6.06 -3.28
C ILE A 387 5.27 -7.53 -2.88
N TRP A 388 4.37 -7.87 -1.96
CA TRP A 388 4.05 -9.26 -1.64
C TRP A 388 2.81 -9.65 -2.42
N ILE A 389 2.88 -10.81 -3.09
CA ILE A 389 1.74 -11.42 -3.78
C ILE A 389 1.36 -12.69 -3.01
N LEU A 390 0.10 -12.72 -2.58
CA LEU A 390 -0.51 -13.88 -1.96
C LEU A 390 -1.50 -14.52 -2.93
N ASP A 391 -1.53 -15.85 -2.93
CA ASP A 391 -2.47 -16.66 -3.71
C ASP A 391 -2.84 -17.92 -2.89
N ASN A 392 -4.12 -18.21 -2.72
CA ASN A 392 -4.58 -19.41 -2.04
C ASN A 392 -5.02 -20.52 -3.02
N THR A 393 -4.81 -20.32 -4.32
CA THR A 393 -5.09 -21.26 -5.41
C THR A 393 -3.95 -21.32 -6.42
N LYS A 394 -2.71 -21.32 -5.93
CA LYS A 394 -1.51 -21.36 -6.76
C LYS A 394 -1.57 -22.45 -7.83
N ARG A 395 -0.98 -22.19 -8.99
CA ARG A 395 -0.78 -23.21 -10.03
C ARG A 395 0.07 -24.37 -9.52
N PRO A 396 -0.10 -25.60 -10.07
CA PRO A 396 0.62 -26.78 -9.59
C PRO A 396 2.14 -26.60 -9.50
N GLU A 397 2.76 -25.91 -10.46
CA GLU A 397 4.21 -25.64 -10.49
C GLU A 397 4.70 -24.70 -9.40
N ARG A 398 3.80 -23.87 -8.84
CA ARG A 398 4.07 -22.89 -7.79
C ARG A 398 3.72 -23.39 -6.38
N LEU A 399 3.06 -24.55 -6.26
CA LEU A 399 2.66 -25.11 -4.95
C LEU A 399 3.88 -25.36 -4.06
N GLY A 400 3.82 -24.92 -2.80
CA GLY A 400 4.88 -25.06 -1.81
C GLY A 400 6.11 -24.19 -2.08
N LYS A 401 6.05 -23.30 -3.07
CA LYS A 401 7.19 -22.48 -3.51
C LYS A 401 6.89 -20.98 -3.38
N VAL A 402 7.94 -20.20 -3.18
CA VAL A 402 7.93 -18.73 -3.12
C VAL A 402 8.96 -18.18 -4.08
N GLN A 403 8.56 -17.30 -4.98
CA GLN A 403 9.45 -16.61 -5.91
C GLN A 403 9.91 -15.27 -5.32
N LEU A 404 11.21 -15.04 -5.23
CA LEU A 404 11.80 -13.74 -4.91
C LEU A 404 12.31 -13.08 -6.18
N ILE A 405 11.91 -11.82 -6.44
CA ILE A 405 12.31 -11.07 -7.64
C ILE A 405 13.00 -9.77 -7.23
N ASP A 406 14.26 -9.60 -7.60
CA ASP A 406 15.01 -8.36 -7.41
C ASP A 406 14.82 -7.41 -8.60
N ALA A 407 13.85 -6.50 -8.46
CA ALA A 407 13.60 -5.44 -9.43
C ALA A 407 14.26 -4.10 -9.08
N THR A 408 15.15 -4.07 -8.09
CA THR A 408 15.78 -2.84 -7.58
C THR A 408 16.55 -2.04 -8.63
N SER A 409 16.99 -2.69 -9.71
CA SER A 409 17.70 -2.08 -10.83
C SER A 409 16.79 -1.70 -12.04
N PHE A 410 15.49 -2.06 -12.01
CA PHE A 410 14.57 -1.85 -13.15
C PHE A 410 13.77 -0.56 -12.99
N TRP A 411 14.40 0.56 -13.34
CA TRP A 411 13.79 1.88 -13.22
C TRP A 411 14.37 2.87 -14.24
N THR A 412 13.60 3.91 -14.51
CA THR A 412 14.04 5.08 -15.25
C THR A 412 14.01 6.32 -14.36
N LYS A 413 14.89 7.28 -14.66
CA LYS A 413 14.96 8.53 -13.91
C LYS A 413 13.84 9.47 -14.35
N MET A 414 13.04 9.94 -13.41
CA MET A 414 12.02 10.95 -13.67
C MET A 414 12.62 12.28 -14.12
N ARG A 415 11.96 12.99 -15.02
CA ARG A 415 12.37 14.34 -15.46
C ARG A 415 12.34 15.37 -14.33
N LYS A 416 11.40 15.22 -13.39
CA LYS A 416 11.22 16.07 -12.21
C LYS A 416 10.90 15.18 -11.01
N SER A 417 11.61 15.38 -9.91
CA SER A 417 11.32 14.69 -8.67
C SER A 417 10.01 15.19 -8.05
N LEU A 418 9.30 14.30 -7.39
CA LEU A 418 8.09 14.58 -6.62
C LEU A 418 8.35 14.11 -5.19
N GLY A 419 8.74 15.02 -4.29
CA GLY A 419 9.23 14.66 -2.97
C GLY A 419 10.48 13.76 -3.05
N ALA A 420 10.49 12.65 -2.34
CA ALA A 420 11.55 11.64 -2.39
C ALA A 420 11.53 10.84 -3.70
N LYS A 421 10.37 10.76 -4.40
CA LYS A 421 10.25 10.00 -5.65
C LYS A 421 11.00 10.69 -6.79
N ASN A 422 12.00 9.99 -7.32
CA ASN A 422 12.77 10.42 -8.50
C ASN A 422 13.01 9.29 -9.51
N ARG A 423 12.45 8.11 -9.26
CA ARG A 423 12.51 6.91 -10.10
C ARG A 423 11.11 6.42 -10.41
N GLU A 424 10.96 5.84 -11.57
CA GLU A 424 9.71 5.21 -12.02
C GLU A 424 9.96 3.85 -12.66
N VAL A 425 9.04 2.92 -12.46
CA VAL A 425 8.97 1.64 -13.19
C VAL A 425 8.13 1.88 -14.44
N ASP A 426 8.80 2.21 -15.53
CA ASP A 426 8.15 2.42 -16.83
C ASP A 426 7.58 1.11 -17.42
N ALA A 427 6.96 1.19 -18.59
CA ALA A 427 6.36 0.02 -19.24
C ALA A 427 7.39 -1.08 -19.51
N ALA A 428 8.59 -0.73 -19.99
CA ALA A 428 9.63 -1.71 -20.31
C ALA A 428 10.18 -2.41 -19.05
N ALA A 429 10.38 -1.66 -17.96
CA ALA A 429 10.78 -2.21 -16.68
C ALA A 429 9.70 -3.14 -16.10
N ARG A 430 8.43 -2.73 -16.18
CA ARG A 430 7.30 -3.54 -15.76
C ARG A 430 7.19 -4.84 -16.55
N ASP A 431 7.26 -4.78 -17.88
CA ASP A 431 7.19 -5.96 -18.74
C ASP A 431 8.33 -6.95 -18.44
N ARG A 432 9.51 -6.43 -18.09
CA ARG A 432 10.65 -7.25 -17.68
C ARG A 432 10.39 -7.96 -16.34
N ILE A 433 9.80 -7.26 -15.36
CA ILE A 433 9.44 -7.85 -14.06
C ILE A 433 8.39 -8.95 -14.25
N LEU A 434 7.37 -8.70 -15.08
CA LEU A 434 6.34 -9.68 -15.40
C LEU A 434 6.93 -10.91 -16.12
N ALA A 435 7.85 -10.70 -17.05
CA ALA A 435 8.55 -11.80 -17.72
C ALA A 435 9.36 -12.68 -16.75
N LEU A 436 10.01 -12.07 -15.73
CA LEU A 436 10.69 -12.83 -14.67
C LEU A 436 9.69 -13.61 -13.80
N TYR A 437 8.55 -12.99 -13.48
CA TYR A 437 7.49 -13.63 -12.70
C TYR A 437 6.92 -14.84 -13.47
N ASP A 438 6.61 -14.69 -14.75
CA ASP A 438 6.03 -15.74 -15.58
C ASP A 438 7.02 -16.88 -15.86
N ALA A 439 8.31 -16.58 -16.07
CA ALA A 439 9.36 -17.57 -16.30
C ALA A 439 9.65 -18.44 -15.06
N PHE A 440 9.27 -18.00 -13.88
CA PHE A 440 9.32 -18.70 -12.60
C PHE A 440 10.69 -19.32 -12.29
N ASP A 441 10.81 -20.67 -12.35
CA ASP A 441 12.06 -21.41 -12.08
C ASP A 441 13.04 -21.39 -13.27
N GLU A 442 12.58 -21.03 -14.46
CA GLU A 442 13.42 -20.80 -15.65
C GLU A 442 13.93 -19.35 -15.75
N ALA A 443 13.53 -18.46 -14.81
CA ALA A 443 13.93 -17.06 -14.82
C ALA A 443 15.43 -16.88 -14.56
N ASP A 444 15.98 -15.73 -15.03
CA ASP A 444 17.37 -15.35 -14.78
C ASP A 444 17.69 -15.33 -13.26
N PRO A 445 18.57 -16.21 -12.75
CA PRO A 445 18.86 -16.36 -11.33
C PRO A 445 19.54 -15.13 -10.72
N ASP A 446 20.02 -14.21 -11.52
CA ASP A 446 20.56 -12.94 -11.07
C ASP A 446 19.46 -12.00 -10.56
N TYR A 447 18.20 -12.19 -11.00
CA TYR A 447 17.06 -11.34 -10.68
C TYR A 447 15.87 -12.09 -10.09
N SER A 448 15.80 -13.42 -10.25
CA SER A 448 14.68 -14.22 -9.72
C SER A 448 15.18 -15.55 -9.18
N LYS A 449 14.69 -15.92 -8.00
CA LYS A 449 14.99 -17.22 -7.36
C LYS A 449 13.75 -17.79 -6.72
N VAL A 450 13.62 -19.12 -6.81
CA VAL A 450 12.49 -19.87 -6.25
C VAL A 450 12.97 -20.65 -5.03
N PHE A 451 12.19 -20.61 -3.95
CA PHE A 451 12.46 -21.22 -2.66
C PHE A 451 11.28 -22.04 -2.19
N ILE A 452 11.51 -23.02 -1.34
CA ILE A 452 10.47 -23.70 -0.58
C ILE A 452 10.29 -23.01 0.81
N ALA A 453 9.15 -23.23 1.46
CA ALA A 453 8.89 -22.60 2.77
C ALA A 453 9.97 -22.90 3.82
N ASN A 454 10.54 -24.12 3.78
CA ASN A 454 11.60 -24.56 4.70
C ASN A 454 12.92 -23.79 4.53
N ASP A 455 13.18 -23.17 3.39
CA ASP A 455 14.38 -22.35 3.18
C ASP A 455 14.37 -21.08 4.04
N PHE A 456 13.20 -20.68 4.52
CA PHE A 456 13.00 -19.50 5.37
C PHE A 456 12.87 -19.86 6.87
N ALA A 457 12.84 -21.15 7.18
CA ALA A 457 12.70 -21.65 8.54
C ALA A 457 14.06 -21.91 9.20
N TYR A 458 14.14 -21.63 10.49
CA TYR A 458 15.33 -21.90 11.28
C TYR A 458 14.98 -22.28 12.72
N TRP A 459 15.89 -23.02 13.36
CA TRP A 459 15.86 -23.21 14.81
C TRP A 459 16.83 -22.23 15.47
N THR A 460 16.34 -21.42 16.39
CA THR A 460 17.21 -20.70 17.32
C THR A 460 17.56 -21.64 18.46
N VAL A 461 18.83 -22.04 18.54
CA VAL A 461 19.36 -22.87 19.61
C VAL A 461 20.12 -22.01 20.62
N THR A 462 20.02 -22.36 21.90
CA THR A 462 20.80 -21.69 22.96
C THR A 462 22.09 -22.42 23.15
N VAL A 463 23.21 -21.73 22.95
CA VAL A 463 24.58 -22.23 23.17
C VAL A 463 25.03 -21.79 24.56
N GLU A 464 25.29 -22.77 25.42
CA GLU A 464 25.79 -22.55 26.78
C GLU A 464 27.28 -22.89 26.86
N ARG A 465 27.99 -22.21 27.75
CA ARG A 465 29.40 -22.46 28.06
C ARG A 465 29.57 -22.66 29.58
N PRO A 466 30.55 -23.44 30.02
CA PRO A 466 30.73 -23.72 31.43
C PRO A 466 31.18 -22.51 32.24
N LEU A 467 30.59 -22.33 33.41
CA LEU A 467 31.04 -21.37 34.40
C LEU A 467 32.34 -21.91 35.03
N LEU A 468 33.40 -21.13 34.96
CA LEU A 468 34.67 -21.48 35.58
C LEU A 468 34.78 -20.90 37.00
N THR A 469 35.41 -21.65 37.89
CA THR A 469 35.80 -21.17 39.23
C THR A 469 37.00 -20.22 39.11
N GLU A 470 37.37 -19.52 40.17
CA GLU A 470 38.57 -18.66 40.22
C GLU A 470 39.87 -19.43 39.90
N THR A 471 39.87 -20.74 40.07
CA THR A 471 41.01 -21.62 39.75
C THR A 471 40.94 -22.18 38.32
N GLY A 472 40.00 -21.73 37.47
CA GLY A 472 39.84 -22.16 36.08
C GLY A 472 39.16 -23.54 35.92
N LYS A 473 38.66 -24.15 36.97
CA LYS A 473 37.93 -25.43 36.88
C LYS A 473 36.46 -25.21 36.58
N VAL A 474 35.84 -26.16 35.85
CA VAL A 474 34.42 -26.15 35.54
C VAL A 474 33.58 -26.28 36.83
N SER A 475 32.74 -25.30 37.11
CA SER A 475 31.76 -25.35 38.20
C SER A 475 30.64 -26.31 37.82
N LYS A 476 30.25 -27.20 38.76
CA LYS A 476 29.20 -28.22 38.55
C LYS A 476 27.98 -27.98 39.43
N ASP A 477 26.82 -28.42 38.96
CA ASP A 477 25.60 -28.45 39.74
C ASP A 477 25.56 -29.62 40.73
N ARG A 478 24.45 -29.76 41.48
CA ARG A 478 24.27 -30.87 42.46
C ARG A 478 24.19 -32.24 41.77
N LYS A 479 23.91 -32.32 40.50
CA LYS A 479 23.84 -33.54 39.69
C LYS A 479 25.15 -33.88 38.98
N GLY A 480 26.15 -33.00 39.10
CA GLY A 480 27.45 -33.19 38.47
C GLY A 480 27.58 -32.60 37.07
N ASN A 481 26.55 -31.95 36.52
CA ASN A 481 26.56 -31.33 35.21
C ASN A 481 27.30 -29.96 35.25
N PRO A 482 27.95 -29.52 34.15
CA PRO A 482 28.51 -28.19 34.05
C PRO A 482 27.42 -27.11 34.31
N LYS A 483 27.72 -26.15 35.17
CA LYS A 483 26.84 -24.97 35.32
C LYS A 483 27.07 -24.03 34.18
N PRO A 484 26.00 -23.49 33.54
CA PRO A 484 26.15 -22.50 32.46
C PRO A 484 26.64 -21.17 33.01
N ASP A 485 27.56 -20.54 32.26
CA ASP A 485 27.94 -19.15 32.44
C ASP A 485 27.00 -18.25 31.67
N THR A 486 26.02 -17.69 32.36
CA THR A 486 24.96 -16.85 31.72
C THR A 486 25.51 -15.61 31.01
N LYS A 487 26.75 -15.18 31.30
CA LYS A 487 27.41 -14.07 30.61
C LYS A 487 28.04 -14.47 29.27
N LYS A 488 28.23 -15.78 29.07
CA LYS A 488 28.79 -16.36 27.84
C LYS A 488 27.76 -17.13 27.03
N ARG A 489 26.50 -17.07 27.46
CA ARG A 489 25.38 -17.64 26.72
C ARG A 489 25.22 -16.89 25.40
N ASP A 490 25.02 -17.65 24.33
CA ASP A 490 24.80 -17.14 22.99
C ASP A 490 23.64 -17.90 22.32
N THR A 491 23.23 -17.46 21.16
CA THR A 491 22.19 -18.11 20.35
C THR A 491 22.65 -18.23 18.92
N GLU A 492 22.36 -19.38 18.30
CA GLU A 492 22.62 -19.64 16.88
C GLU A 492 21.32 -19.93 16.15
N ASN A 493 21.21 -19.44 14.90
CA ASN A 493 20.08 -19.75 14.04
C ASN A 493 20.51 -20.83 13.03
N VAL A 494 20.00 -22.03 13.23
CA VAL A 494 20.28 -23.20 12.39
C VAL A 494 19.22 -23.32 11.32
N PRO A 495 19.52 -23.12 10.02
CA PRO A 495 18.55 -23.29 8.94
C PRO A 495 17.99 -24.72 8.90
N PHE A 496 16.69 -24.87 8.60
CA PHE A 496 16.07 -26.20 8.44
C PHE A 496 16.75 -27.00 7.33
N THR A 497 17.20 -26.32 6.30
CA THR A 497 17.84 -26.91 5.12
C THR A 497 19.38 -27.04 5.24
N TYR A 498 19.95 -26.84 6.46
CA TYR A 498 21.40 -26.97 6.66
C TYR A 498 21.90 -28.37 6.28
N GLY A 499 23.07 -28.41 5.63
CA GLY A 499 23.67 -29.67 5.17
C GLY A 499 22.95 -30.33 3.99
N GLY A 500 22.05 -29.60 3.29
CA GLY A 500 21.29 -30.13 2.15
C GLY A 500 20.01 -30.88 2.58
N ASN A 501 19.57 -30.72 3.81
CA ASN A 501 18.34 -31.33 4.35
C ASN A 501 17.08 -30.66 3.81
N THR A 502 16.84 -30.73 2.49
CA THR A 502 15.69 -30.10 1.84
C THR A 502 14.36 -30.82 2.16
N ASP A 503 14.40 -32.13 2.34
CA ASP A 503 13.20 -32.98 2.50
C ASP A 503 12.91 -33.38 3.96
N GLY A 504 13.72 -32.87 4.94
CA GLY A 504 13.57 -33.21 6.35
C GLY A 504 13.99 -34.64 6.71
N ASP A 505 14.74 -35.33 5.84
CA ASP A 505 15.21 -36.69 6.03
C ASP A 505 16.16 -36.83 7.24
N LEU A 506 16.95 -35.78 7.49
CA LEU A 506 17.69 -35.63 8.75
C LEU A 506 16.73 -34.97 9.74
N GLY A 507 16.27 -35.66 10.74
CA GLY A 507 15.43 -35.09 11.79
C GLY A 507 16.05 -33.84 12.43
N ARG A 508 15.23 -32.99 13.07
CA ARG A 508 15.60 -31.74 13.73
C ARG A 508 16.92 -31.81 14.50
N ASP A 509 17.03 -32.81 15.42
CA ASP A 509 18.15 -32.90 16.33
C ASP A 509 19.47 -33.26 15.60
N ALA A 510 19.37 -34.09 14.56
CA ALA A 510 20.54 -34.42 13.72
C ALA A 510 21.04 -33.21 12.92
N THR A 511 20.16 -32.41 12.33
CA THR A 511 20.52 -31.19 11.63
C THR A 511 21.15 -30.14 12.56
N ILE A 512 20.56 -29.95 13.75
CA ILE A 512 21.10 -29.04 14.76
C ILE A 512 22.50 -29.50 15.22
N MET A 513 22.69 -30.79 15.46
CA MET A 513 23.99 -31.32 15.88
C MET A 513 25.03 -31.19 14.77
N GLN A 514 24.67 -31.49 13.51
CA GLN A 514 25.57 -31.31 12.38
C GLN A 514 26.06 -29.85 12.26
N TYR A 515 25.15 -28.87 12.38
CA TYR A 515 25.50 -27.45 12.40
C TYR A 515 26.41 -27.12 13.58
N PHE A 516 26.06 -27.59 14.77
CA PHE A 516 26.79 -27.30 16.00
C PHE A 516 28.22 -27.83 15.95
N GLU A 517 28.43 -29.03 15.43
CA GLU A 517 29.74 -29.64 15.26
C GLU A 517 30.59 -28.94 14.20
N ALA A 518 29.96 -28.46 13.10
CA ALA A 518 30.69 -27.84 12.01
C ALA A 518 30.99 -26.34 12.25
N GLU A 519 30.04 -25.61 12.81
CA GLU A 519 30.07 -24.14 12.83
C GLU A 519 30.36 -23.57 14.24
N VAL A 520 30.03 -24.30 15.33
CA VAL A 520 30.17 -23.79 16.70
C VAL A 520 31.36 -24.37 17.43
N LEU A 521 31.49 -25.70 17.48
CA LEU A 521 32.55 -26.37 18.23
C LEU A 521 33.96 -26.02 17.79
N PRO A 522 34.30 -25.76 16.52
CA PRO A 522 35.62 -25.32 16.12
C PRO A 522 36.06 -24.01 16.77
N HIS A 523 35.11 -23.15 17.08
CA HIS A 523 35.36 -21.84 17.72
C HIS A 523 35.20 -21.87 19.23
N VAL A 524 34.31 -22.74 19.73
CA VAL A 524 33.95 -22.84 21.15
C VAL A 524 33.85 -24.30 21.58
N PRO A 525 34.98 -25.00 21.77
CA PRO A 525 35.03 -26.44 22.03
C PRO A 525 34.39 -26.90 23.33
N ASP A 526 34.14 -25.98 24.27
CA ASP A 526 33.58 -26.24 25.58
C ASP A 526 32.05 -25.97 25.63
N ALA A 527 31.44 -25.63 24.49
CA ALA A 527 30.03 -25.33 24.41
C ALA A 527 29.10 -26.58 24.38
N TRP A 528 27.86 -26.38 24.73
CA TRP A 528 26.78 -27.38 24.52
C TRP A 528 25.48 -26.64 24.16
N ILE A 529 24.52 -27.37 23.57
CA ILE A 529 23.17 -26.86 23.27
C ILE A 529 22.24 -27.13 24.47
N GLU A 530 21.47 -26.14 24.85
CA GLU A 530 20.35 -26.26 25.77
C GLU A 530 19.07 -26.59 25.00
N GLU A 531 18.79 -27.88 24.81
CA GLU A 531 17.72 -28.39 23.93
C GLU A 531 16.34 -27.88 24.29
N THR A 532 16.06 -27.64 25.57
CA THR A 532 14.73 -27.21 26.07
C THR A 532 14.41 -25.77 25.66
N LYS A 533 15.36 -25.00 25.16
CA LYS A 533 15.21 -23.62 24.77
C LYS A 533 15.23 -23.41 23.25
N THR A 534 15.19 -24.48 22.48
CA THR A 534 15.15 -24.40 21.03
C THR A 534 13.79 -23.84 20.56
N LYS A 535 13.83 -22.84 19.68
CA LYS A 535 12.68 -22.13 19.16
C LYS A 535 12.66 -22.17 17.64
N VAL A 536 11.46 -22.17 17.05
CA VAL A 536 11.28 -22.08 15.60
C VAL A 536 11.09 -20.62 15.18
N GLY A 537 11.79 -20.21 14.16
CA GLY A 537 11.66 -18.88 13.56
C GLY A 537 11.57 -18.94 12.03
N TYR A 538 10.97 -17.91 11.46
CA TYR A 538 10.87 -17.72 10.02
C TYR A 538 11.39 -16.32 9.64
N GLU A 539 12.28 -16.27 8.65
CA GLU A 539 12.88 -15.05 8.13
C GLU A 539 13.07 -15.17 6.63
N ILE A 540 12.80 -14.11 5.88
CA ILE A 540 13.03 -14.04 4.43
C ILE A 540 14.22 -13.11 4.19
N PRO A 541 15.47 -13.63 4.19
CA PRO A 541 16.67 -12.81 4.06
C PRO A 541 16.89 -12.36 2.61
N PHE A 542 15.95 -11.59 2.08
CA PHE A 542 15.87 -11.22 0.66
C PHE A 542 17.21 -10.71 0.11
N THR A 543 17.81 -9.74 0.77
CA THR A 543 19.07 -9.12 0.34
C THR A 543 20.24 -10.11 0.28
N ARG A 544 20.27 -11.10 1.18
CA ARG A 544 21.30 -12.14 1.22
C ARG A 544 21.26 -13.01 -0.03
N HIS A 545 20.08 -13.32 -0.55
CA HIS A 545 19.91 -14.18 -1.72
C HIS A 545 20.38 -13.51 -3.01
N PHE A 546 20.31 -12.16 -3.11
CA PHE A 546 20.74 -11.41 -4.29
C PHE A 546 22.05 -10.64 -4.09
N TYR A 547 22.70 -10.83 -2.93
CA TYR A 547 23.97 -10.18 -2.65
C TYR A 547 25.06 -10.66 -3.60
N LYS A 548 25.67 -9.74 -4.34
CA LYS A 548 26.85 -9.96 -5.16
C LYS A 548 28.04 -9.27 -4.49
N TYR A 549 29.04 -10.04 -4.05
CA TYR A 549 30.26 -9.46 -3.52
C TYR A 549 30.98 -8.69 -4.62
N ILE A 550 31.06 -7.40 -4.46
CA ILE A 550 31.88 -6.53 -5.30
C ILE A 550 33.16 -6.23 -4.47
N PRO A 551 34.32 -6.76 -4.88
CA PRO A 551 35.57 -6.47 -4.15
C PRO A 551 35.82 -4.95 -4.15
N PRO A 552 36.29 -4.38 -3.03
CA PRO A 552 36.63 -2.96 -2.99
C PRO A 552 37.68 -2.66 -4.07
N ARG A 553 37.55 -1.50 -4.71
CA ARG A 553 38.55 -1.05 -5.69
C ARG A 553 39.94 -1.01 -5.06
N PRO A 554 41.02 -1.34 -5.82
CA PRO A 554 42.37 -1.21 -5.35
C PRO A 554 42.63 0.20 -4.80
N LEU A 555 43.36 0.30 -3.70
CA LEU A 555 43.67 1.57 -3.03
C LEU A 555 44.29 2.59 -4.01
N ALA A 556 45.15 2.13 -4.90
CA ALA A 556 45.79 2.96 -5.92
C ALA A 556 44.81 3.62 -6.90
N GLU A 557 43.69 2.96 -7.23
CA GLU A 557 42.64 3.55 -8.08
C GLU A 557 41.83 4.60 -7.33
N ILE A 558 41.58 4.35 -6.04
CA ILE A 558 40.87 5.30 -5.17
C ILE A 558 41.72 6.56 -4.98
N ASP A 559 43.04 6.40 -4.73
CA ASP A 559 43.97 7.50 -4.57
C ASP A 559 44.07 8.34 -5.85
N ALA A 560 44.19 7.69 -7.01
CA ALA A 560 44.22 8.38 -8.31
C ALA A 560 42.91 9.20 -8.59
N ASP A 561 41.75 8.65 -8.22
CA ASP A 561 40.48 9.37 -8.34
C ASP A 561 40.41 10.55 -7.35
N LEU A 562 40.89 10.39 -6.12
CA LEU A 562 40.97 11.47 -5.14
C LEU A 562 41.90 12.59 -5.62
N GLU A 563 43.08 12.29 -6.13
CA GLU A 563 44.01 13.28 -6.68
C GLU A 563 43.37 14.06 -7.84
N LYS A 564 42.64 13.37 -8.74
CA LYS A 564 41.93 13.98 -9.84
C LYS A 564 40.81 14.94 -9.38
N GLN A 565 40.05 14.56 -8.35
CA GLN A 565 39.02 15.42 -7.78
C GLN A 565 39.60 16.63 -7.04
N VAL A 566 40.69 16.43 -6.28
CA VAL A 566 41.41 17.52 -5.62
C VAL A 566 41.95 18.52 -6.67
N ALA A 567 42.57 18.03 -7.74
CA ALA A 567 43.03 18.90 -8.84
C ALA A 567 41.87 19.70 -9.47
N LYS A 568 40.72 19.07 -9.66
CA LYS A 568 39.52 19.75 -10.18
C LYS A 568 39.01 20.83 -9.22
N ILE A 569 38.94 20.55 -7.94
CA ILE A 569 38.57 21.52 -6.90
C ILE A 569 39.52 22.71 -6.89
N MET A 570 40.83 22.46 -6.94
CA MET A 570 41.87 23.51 -6.96
C MET A 570 41.78 24.39 -8.20
N ASN A 571 41.44 23.83 -9.36
CA ASN A 571 41.21 24.61 -10.59
C ASN A 571 39.96 25.50 -10.47
N LEU A 572 38.85 24.95 -9.95
CA LEU A 572 37.62 25.73 -9.73
C LEU A 572 37.83 26.87 -8.71
N LEU A 573 38.60 26.64 -7.66
CA LEU A 573 38.97 27.69 -6.69
C LEU A 573 39.78 28.79 -7.34
N ARG A 574 40.74 28.46 -8.21
CA ARG A 574 41.53 29.47 -8.96
C ARG A 574 40.69 30.28 -9.93
N GLU A 575 39.66 29.66 -10.54
CA GLU A 575 38.71 30.37 -11.42
C GLU A 575 37.80 31.35 -10.63
N VAL A 576 37.54 31.10 -9.35
CA VAL A 576 36.77 32.00 -8.48
C VAL A 576 37.62 33.13 -7.88
N GLU A 577 38.94 32.93 -7.72
CA GLU A 577 39.87 33.92 -7.18
C GLU A 577 40.42 34.88 -8.25
N GLY A 578 40.29 34.57 -9.54
CA GLY A 578 40.69 35.43 -10.69
C GLY A 578 39.53 36.15 -11.31
#